data_a723cde1bb4b94eb5e84283cc96c61e7
#
_entry.id   a723cde1bb4b94eb5e84283cc96c61e7
#
_cell.length_a   1.000
_cell.length_b   1.000
_cell.length_c   1.000
_cell.angle_alpha   90.00
_cell.angle_beta   90.00
_cell.angle_gamma   90.00
#
_symmetry.space_group_name_H-M   'P 1'
#
loop_
_entity.id
_entity.type
_entity.pdbx_description
1 polymer ?
#
loop_
_entity_poly.entity_id
_entity_poly.type
_entity_poly.pdbx_seq_one_letter_code
_entity_poly.pdbx_strand_id
1 'polypeptide(L)'
;MEFVICDDDRLYASQFIEQLKVLESQYDELFNCVYYDHYENFMESLRNKECDKADIYFLDIEFGEVYGMDVAKIITRMNRNAGIVYLTNYEEYAIKAFVCRPLGFIRKKHDAEDIKVTMDKIISYMNDKNVLYTFKNNRNTLVLNLSTVLYIEMSNHDMNIYMTDDCLVVRDKISRVEKELAAKGFVKINRSSLVNMEHIVNIKDDEVIIDNGTKLYITGNKQEMIIRDWQAYIMGYSEQ
;
A
#
# COMPACT_ATOMS: atom_id res chain seq x y z
N MET A 1 -11.33 -3.93 7.67
CA MET A 1 -10.04 -4.28 7.01
C MET A 1 -10.05 -5.73 6.57
N GLU A 2 -9.47 -6.01 5.39
CA GLU A 2 -9.37 -7.37 4.84
C GLU A 2 -8.01 -7.97 5.17
N PHE A 3 -7.99 -9.05 5.93
CA PHE A 3 -6.79 -9.75 6.35
C PHE A 3 -6.69 -11.12 5.70
N VAL A 4 -5.51 -11.46 5.20
CA VAL A 4 -5.16 -12.80 4.74
C VAL A 4 -4.12 -13.39 5.68
N ILE A 5 -4.35 -14.63 6.11
CA ILE A 5 -3.47 -15.35 7.03
C ILE A 5 -3.01 -16.63 6.34
N CYS A 6 -1.70 -16.79 6.18
CA CYS A 6 -1.07 -17.95 5.59
C CYS A 6 -0.18 -18.64 6.62
N ASP A 7 -0.59 -19.78 7.10
CA ASP A 7 0.09 -20.55 8.16
C ASP A 7 -0.37 -22.02 8.09
N ASP A 8 0.53 -22.98 8.10
CA ASP A 8 0.20 -24.40 8.07
C ASP A 8 -0.16 -24.96 9.47
N ASP A 9 0.12 -24.21 10.53
CA ASP A 9 -0.36 -24.51 11.88
C ASP A 9 -1.79 -24.01 12.09
N ARG A 10 -2.76 -24.88 11.82
CA ARG A 10 -4.20 -24.59 11.97
C ARG A 10 -4.59 -24.17 13.39
N LEU A 11 -3.94 -24.75 14.39
CA LEU A 11 -4.27 -24.44 15.78
C LEU A 11 -3.83 -23.01 16.11
N TYR A 12 -2.60 -22.65 15.76
CA TYR A 12 -2.09 -21.31 15.92
C TYR A 12 -2.95 -20.29 15.15
N ALA A 13 -3.22 -20.54 13.87
CA ALA A 13 -4.01 -19.64 13.04
C ALA A 13 -5.40 -19.37 13.62
N SER A 14 -6.08 -20.40 14.14
CA SER A 14 -7.38 -20.24 14.78
C SER A 14 -7.31 -19.36 16.04
N GLN A 15 -6.32 -19.57 16.89
CA GLN A 15 -6.09 -18.76 18.09
C GLN A 15 -5.72 -17.31 17.73
N PHE A 16 -4.89 -17.13 16.72
CA PHE A 16 -4.50 -15.81 16.22
C PHE A 16 -5.70 -15.02 15.68
N ILE A 17 -6.59 -15.66 14.90
CA ILE A 17 -7.83 -15.04 14.43
C ILE A 17 -8.75 -14.64 15.59
N GLU A 18 -8.87 -15.48 16.60
CA GLU A 18 -9.65 -15.14 17.80
C GLU A 18 -9.07 -13.93 18.54
N GLN A 19 -7.74 -13.84 18.65
CA GLN A 19 -7.08 -12.69 19.28
C GLN A 19 -7.30 -11.40 18.46
N LEU A 20 -7.21 -11.47 17.12
CA LEU A 20 -7.52 -10.33 16.25
C LEU A 20 -8.96 -9.84 16.44
N LYS A 21 -9.93 -10.75 16.53
CA LYS A 21 -11.34 -10.41 16.78
C LYS A 21 -11.58 -9.73 18.12
N VAL A 22 -10.85 -10.10 19.17
CA VAL A 22 -10.91 -9.41 20.46
C VAL A 22 -10.48 -7.95 20.33
N LEU A 23 -9.53 -7.66 19.45
CA LEU A 23 -9.01 -6.31 19.23
C LEU A 23 -9.94 -5.42 18.39
N GLU A 24 -10.93 -5.96 17.67
CA GLU A 24 -11.90 -5.18 16.88
C GLU A 24 -12.55 -4.07 17.71
N SER A 25 -12.98 -4.38 18.95
CA SER A 25 -13.60 -3.41 19.84
C SER A 25 -12.62 -2.33 20.33
N GLN A 26 -11.34 -2.63 20.40
CA GLN A 26 -10.32 -1.67 20.83
C GLN A 26 -10.00 -0.64 19.74
N TYR A 27 -10.06 -1.05 18.46
CA TYR A 27 -9.73 -0.20 17.34
C TYR A 27 -10.95 0.38 16.61
N ASP A 28 -12.17 -0.01 17.03
CA ASP A 28 -13.44 0.34 16.36
C ASP A 28 -13.44 -0.04 14.86
N GLU A 29 -12.84 -1.20 14.55
CA GLU A 29 -12.64 -1.71 13.19
C GLU A 29 -13.02 -3.19 13.11
N LEU A 30 -13.64 -3.60 12.00
CA LEU A 30 -13.92 -5.00 11.71
C LEU A 30 -12.78 -5.63 10.90
N PHE A 31 -12.38 -6.84 11.28
CA PHE A 31 -11.31 -7.60 10.62
C PHE A 31 -11.89 -8.83 9.93
N ASN A 32 -12.03 -8.75 8.61
CA ASN A 32 -12.40 -9.88 7.78
C ASN A 32 -11.15 -10.74 7.54
N CYS A 33 -11.09 -11.91 8.14
CA CYS A 33 -9.95 -12.80 8.06
C CYS A 33 -10.24 -13.96 7.10
N VAL A 34 -9.40 -14.09 6.05
CA VAL A 34 -9.36 -15.26 5.17
C VAL A 34 -8.11 -16.06 5.49
N TYR A 35 -8.25 -17.36 5.70
CA TYR A 35 -7.16 -18.24 6.13
C TYR A 35 -6.82 -19.27 5.08
N TYR A 36 -5.53 -19.46 4.85
CA TYR A 36 -4.96 -20.50 3.97
C TYR A 36 -3.96 -21.33 4.75
N ASP A 37 -4.20 -22.65 4.80
CA ASP A 37 -3.35 -23.65 5.44
C ASP A 37 -2.36 -24.31 4.46
N HIS A 38 -2.53 -24.06 3.15
CA HIS A 38 -1.67 -24.59 2.09
C HIS A 38 -1.30 -23.50 1.09
N TYR A 39 -0.03 -23.50 0.72
CA TYR A 39 0.52 -22.54 -0.24
C TYR A 39 -0.20 -22.59 -1.60
N GLU A 40 -0.52 -23.80 -2.09
CA GLU A 40 -1.16 -23.99 -3.39
C GLU A 40 -2.54 -23.31 -3.44
N ASN A 41 -3.34 -23.48 -2.39
CA ASN A 41 -4.68 -22.89 -2.29
C ASN A 41 -4.60 -21.36 -2.25
N PHE A 42 -3.63 -20.82 -1.48
CA PHE A 42 -3.38 -19.38 -1.45
C PHE A 42 -2.97 -18.84 -2.82
N MET A 43 -2.04 -19.52 -3.51
CA MET A 43 -1.57 -19.09 -4.83
C MET A 43 -2.64 -19.19 -5.91
N GLU A 44 -3.53 -20.16 -5.82
CA GLU A 44 -4.69 -20.26 -6.71
C GLU A 44 -5.66 -19.11 -6.48
N SER A 45 -6.03 -18.83 -5.23
CA SER A 45 -6.87 -17.70 -4.85
C SER A 45 -6.27 -16.35 -5.29
N LEU A 46 -4.96 -16.19 -5.15
CA LEU A 46 -4.25 -15.00 -5.59
C LEU A 46 -4.31 -14.82 -7.12
N ARG A 47 -4.15 -15.90 -7.91
CA ARG A 47 -4.28 -15.89 -9.37
C ARG A 47 -5.70 -15.59 -9.82
N ASN A 48 -6.70 -16.09 -9.10
CA ASN A 48 -8.12 -15.86 -9.35
C ASN A 48 -8.60 -14.48 -8.90
N LYS A 49 -7.71 -13.67 -8.30
CA LYS A 49 -8.00 -12.34 -7.74
C LYS A 49 -9.06 -12.35 -6.63
N GLU A 50 -9.08 -13.40 -5.82
CA GLU A 50 -10.00 -13.54 -4.68
C GLU A 50 -9.43 -12.88 -3.43
N CYS A 51 -8.10 -12.81 -3.31
CA CYS A 51 -7.41 -12.22 -2.16
C CYS A 51 -6.31 -11.22 -2.54
N ASP A 52 -6.24 -10.77 -3.80
CA ASP A 52 -5.22 -9.84 -4.30
C ASP A 52 -5.38 -8.40 -3.78
N LYS A 53 -6.54 -8.06 -3.23
CA LYS A 53 -6.89 -6.74 -2.68
C LYS A 53 -6.91 -6.69 -1.16
N ALA A 54 -6.41 -7.71 -0.48
CA ALA A 54 -6.33 -7.66 0.97
C ALA A 54 -5.42 -6.54 1.45
N ASP A 55 -5.79 -5.92 2.57
CA ASP A 55 -5.05 -4.82 3.16
C ASP A 55 -3.75 -5.30 3.80
N ILE A 56 -3.83 -6.42 4.52
CA ILE A 56 -2.72 -7.00 5.29
C ILE A 56 -2.64 -8.50 5.04
N TYR A 57 -1.41 -8.96 4.81
CA TYR A 57 -1.08 -10.38 4.72
C TYR A 57 -0.19 -10.77 5.90
N PHE A 58 -0.71 -11.65 6.75
CA PHE A 58 0.04 -12.31 7.80
C PHE A 58 0.60 -13.61 7.24
N LEU A 59 1.92 -13.71 7.15
CA LEU A 59 2.62 -14.81 6.49
C LEU A 59 3.50 -15.54 7.47
N ASP A 60 3.27 -16.84 7.64
CA ASP A 60 4.30 -17.65 8.28
C ASP A 60 5.59 -17.60 7.45
N ILE A 61 6.72 -17.49 8.12
CA ILE A 61 8.03 -17.53 7.46
C ILE A 61 8.29 -18.92 6.86
N GLU A 62 7.86 -19.98 7.53
CA GLU A 62 7.96 -21.36 7.07
C GLU A 62 6.54 -21.87 6.72
N PHE A 63 6.03 -21.51 5.54
CA PHE A 63 4.70 -21.90 5.08
C PHE A 63 4.78 -23.18 4.22
N GLY A 64 4.71 -24.31 4.86
CA GLY A 64 4.90 -25.61 4.22
C GLY A 64 6.32 -25.77 3.66
N GLU A 65 6.42 -26.00 2.35
CA GLU A 65 7.72 -26.14 1.65
C GLU A 65 8.25 -24.79 1.12
N VAL A 66 7.54 -23.69 1.36
CA VAL A 66 7.84 -22.36 0.78
C VAL A 66 8.16 -21.35 1.87
N TYR A 67 9.12 -20.48 1.61
CA TYR A 67 9.42 -19.39 2.52
C TYR A 67 8.42 -18.24 2.33
N GLY A 68 7.77 -17.79 3.41
CA GLY A 68 6.86 -16.65 3.41
C GLY A 68 7.47 -15.36 2.84
N MET A 69 8.79 -15.22 2.91
CA MET A 69 9.51 -14.11 2.28
C MET A 69 9.42 -14.13 0.75
N ASP A 70 9.36 -15.29 0.11
CA ASP A 70 9.20 -15.39 -1.34
C ASP A 70 7.74 -15.16 -1.73
N VAL A 71 6.82 -15.59 -0.90
CA VAL A 71 5.38 -15.27 -0.99
C VAL A 71 5.17 -13.75 -0.91
N ALA A 72 5.78 -13.08 0.06
CA ALA A 72 5.70 -11.62 0.22
C ALA A 72 6.20 -10.86 -1.03
N LYS A 73 7.26 -11.34 -1.69
CA LYS A 73 7.75 -10.75 -2.96
C LYS A 73 6.72 -10.86 -4.08
N ILE A 74 5.97 -11.95 -4.14
CA ILE A 74 4.90 -12.13 -5.14
C ILE A 74 3.78 -11.15 -4.83
N ILE A 75 3.29 -11.11 -3.58
CA ILE A 75 2.22 -10.21 -3.16
C ILE A 75 2.58 -8.76 -3.45
N THR A 76 3.76 -8.30 -3.03
CA THR A 76 4.20 -6.90 -3.23
C THR A 76 4.42 -6.51 -4.68
N ARG A 77 4.63 -7.46 -5.59
CA ARG A 77 4.64 -7.21 -7.04
C ARG A 77 3.24 -7.04 -7.62
N MET A 78 2.24 -7.75 -7.07
CA MET A 78 0.85 -7.70 -7.51
C MET A 78 0.10 -6.53 -6.87
N ASN A 79 0.30 -6.34 -5.57
CA ASN A 79 -0.29 -5.26 -4.77
C ASN A 79 0.81 -4.59 -3.94
N ARG A 80 1.31 -3.45 -4.40
CA ARG A 80 2.36 -2.67 -3.70
C ARG A 80 1.88 -2.07 -2.40
N ASN A 81 0.57 -1.91 -2.29
CA ASN A 81 -0.11 -1.34 -1.14
C ASN A 81 -0.47 -2.38 -0.08
N ALA A 82 -0.16 -3.65 -0.31
CA ALA A 82 -0.35 -4.70 0.67
C ALA A 82 0.61 -4.52 1.85
N GLY A 83 0.07 -4.49 3.05
CA GLY A 83 0.88 -4.60 4.27
C GLY A 83 1.32 -6.05 4.49
N ILE A 84 2.59 -6.26 4.77
CA ILE A 84 3.14 -7.59 5.09
C ILE A 84 3.48 -7.65 6.57
N VAL A 85 3.01 -8.67 7.25
CA VAL A 85 3.39 -9.02 8.63
C VAL A 85 3.84 -10.48 8.64
N TYR A 86 4.99 -10.74 9.23
CA TYR A 86 5.46 -12.11 9.37
C TYR A 86 5.06 -12.72 10.70
N LEU A 87 4.58 -13.95 10.65
CA LEU A 87 4.39 -14.82 11.81
C LEU A 87 5.63 -15.73 11.90
N THR A 88 6.23 -15.88 13.08
CA THR A 88 7.47 -16.66 13.18
C THR A 88 7.72 -17.23 14.56
N ASN A 89 8.36 -18.39 14.60
CA ASN A 89 8.97 -18.95 15.81
C ASN A 89 10.44 -18.52 15.99
N TYR A 90 11.06 -17.87 14.98
CA TYR A 90 12.49 -17.66 14.89
C TYR A 90 12.85 -16.19 14.73
N GLU A 91 13.52 -15.61 15.72
CA GLU A 91 13.94 -14.19 15.72
C GLU A 91 15.01 -13.89 14.64
N GLU A 92 15.81 -14.89 14.27
CA GLU A 92 16.91 -14.76 13.30
C GLU A 92 16.46 -14.45 11.86
N TYR A 93 15.22 -14.78 11.51
CA TYR A 93 14.67 -14.44 10.19
C TYR A 93 14.26 -12.98 10.07
N ALA A 94 14.05 -12.27 11.17
CA ALA A 94 13.67 -10.86 11.15
C ALA A 94 14.65 -10.02 10.31
N ILE A 95 15.95 -10.29 10.37
CA ILE A 95 16.99 -9.55 9.63
C ILE A 95 16.88 -9.79 8.12
N LYS A 96 16.59 -11.02 7.70
CA LYS A 96 16.50 -11.39 6.27
C LYS A 96 15.20 -10.92 5.61
N ALA A 97 14.13 -10.81 6.40
CA ALA A 97 12.80 -10.47 5.91
C ALA A 97 12.59 -8.96 5.65
N PHE A 98 13.54 -8.10 6.02
CA PHE A 98 13.49 -6.65 5.76
C PHE A 98 13.43 -6.27 4.28
N VAL A 99 13.74 -7.19 3.36
CA VAL A 99 13.73 -6.94 1.90
C VAL A 99 12.34 -6.50 1.40
N CYS A 100 11.26 -7.01 2.01
CA CYS A 100 9.89 -6.65 1.65
C CYS A 100 9.28 -5.56 2.54
N ARG A 101 10.08 -4.88 3.38
CA ARG A 101 9.64 -3.82 4.30
C ARG A 101 8.37 -4.19 5.06
N PRO A 102 8.38 -5.26 5.88
CA PRO A 102 7.20 -5.69 6.61
C PRO A 102 6.79 -4.62 7.63
N LEU A 103 5.50 -4.50 7.87
CA LEU A 103 4.93 -3.64 8.92
C LEU A 103 5.31 -4.14 10.31
N GLY A 104 5.51 -5.45 10.45
CA GLY A 104 5.85 -6.05 11.72
C GLY A 104 6.21 -7.52 11.65
N PHE A 105 6.59 -8.03 12.81
CA PHE A 105 6.85 -9.43 13.10
C PHE A 105 6.09 -9.80 14.37
N ILE A 106 5.38 -10.92 14.31
CA ILE A 106 4.68 -11.48 15.47
C ILE A 106 5.35 -12.83 15.80
N ARG A 107 5.91 -12.91 17.00
CA ARG A 107 6.52 -14.14 17.48
C ARG A 107 5.45 -15.06 18.04
N LYS A 108 5.26 -16.22 17.43
CA LYS A 108 4.19 -17.17 17.81
C LYS A 108 4.22 -17.58 19.31
N LYS A 109 5.36 -17.42 20.01
CA LYS A 109 5.50 -17.70 21.44
C LYS A 109 5.19 -16.50 22.36
N HIS A 110 5.20 -15.28 21.82
CA HIS A 110 5.02 -14.03 22.56
C HIS A 110 3.94 -13.15 21.91
N ASP A 111 2.96 -13.78 21.31
CA ASP A 111 2.04 -13.18 20.37
C ASP A 111 1.21 -12.01 20.92
N ALA A 112 0.72 -12.07 22.15
CA ALA A 112 -0.19 -11.05 22.69
C ALA A 112 0.40 -9.63 22.67
N GLU A 113 1.67 -9.44 23.06
CA GLU A 113 2.34 -8.15 23.04
C GLU A 113 2.72 -7.75 21.62
N ASP A 114 3.30 -8.70 20.85
CA ASP A 114 3.71 -8.47 19.47
C ASP A 114 2.51 -8.16 18.58
N ILE A 115 1.36 -8.83 18.79
CA ILE A 115 0.11 -8.55 18.08
C ILE A 115 -0.32 -7.10 18.34
N LYS A 116 -0.37 -6.67 19.60
CA LYS A 116 -0.80 -5.31 19.93
C LYS A 116 0.10 -4.25 19.27
N VAL A 117 1.42 -4.38 19.42
CA VAL A 117 2.40 -3.46 18.83
C VAL A 117 2.29 -3.44 17.30
N THR A 118 2.05 -4.61 16.70
CA THR A 118 1.91 -4.72 15.24
C THR A 118 0.58 -4.15 14.77
N MET A 119 -0.51 -4.37 15.50
CA MET A 119 -1.81 -3.78 15.17
C MET A 119 -1.80 -2.26 15.28
N ASP A 120 -1.14 -1.66 16.27
CA ASP A 120 -0.97 -0.21 16.34
C ASP A 120 -0.28 0.34 15.09
N LYS A 121 0.76 -0.37 14.58
CA LYS A 121 1.43 0.00 13.32
C LYS A 121 0.53 -0.19 12.10
N ILE A 122 -0.26 -1.27 12.05
CA ILE A 122 -1.22 -1.52 10.96
C ILE A 122 -2.26 -0.40 10.91
N ILE A 123 -2.85 -0.05 12.05
CA ILE A 123 -3.84 1.02 12.13
C ILE A 123 -3.24 2.36 11.69
N SER A 124 -2.03 2.70 12.15
CA SER A 124 -1.33 3.91 11.69
C SER A 124 -1.11 3.89 10.18
N TYR A 125 -0.59 2.79 9.65
CA TYR A 125 -0.35 2.60 8.22
C TYR A 125 -1.64 2.75 7.38
N MET A 126 -2.75 2.16 7.83
CA MET A 126 -4.03 2.27 7.14
C MET A 126 -4.62 3.68 7.22
N ASN A 127 -4.44 4.38 8.34
CA ASN A 127 -4.84 5.77 8.49
C ASN A 127 -4.01 6.69 7.58
N ASP A 128 -2.70 6.46 7.48
CA ASP A 128 -1.82 7.21 6.58
C ASP A 128 -2.17 6.98 5.10
N LYS A 129 -2.65 5.79 4.75
CA LYS A 129 -3.16 5.46 3.41
C LYS A 129 -4.53 6.08 3.11
N ASN A 130 -5.38 6.24 4.10
CA ASN A 130 -6.74 6.77 3.93
C ASN A 130 -6.78 8.30 3.96
N VAL A 131 -5.83 8.96 3.30
CA VAL A 131 -5.81 10.42 3.21
C VAL A 131 -6.90 10.89 2.26
N LEU A 132 -8.00 11.39 2.82
CA LEU A 132 -9.06 12.00 2.05
C LEU A 132 -8.67 13.41 1.59
N TYR A 133 -8.92 13.69 0.33
CA TYR A 133 -8.71 15.02 -0.25
C TYR A 133 -9.96 15.52 -0.98
N THR A 134 -10.20 16.81 -0.86
CA THR A 134 -11.39 17.46 -1.41
C THR A 134 -11.05 18.25 -2.66
N PHE A 135 -11.50 17.77 -3.81
CA PHE A 135 -11.46 18.51 -5.06
C PHE A 135 -12.69 19.40 -5.19
N LYS A 136 -12.48 20.64 -5.64
CA LYS A 136 -13.58 21.56 -5.94
C LYS A 136 -14.04 21.36 -7.38
N ASN A 137 -15.33 21.17 -7.57
CA ASN A 137 -15.94 21.05 -8.89
C ASN A 137 -17.14 22.00 -9.01
N ASN A 138 -16.88 23.27 -9.34
CA ASN A 138 -17.87 24.34 -9.42
C ASN A 138 -18.76 24.43 -8.16
N ARG A 139 -19.98 23.86 -8.22
CA ARG A 139 -20.93 23.82 -7.09
C ARG A 139 -20.87 22.54 -6.28
N ASN A 140 -20.13 21.55 -6.75
CA ASN A 140 -20.01 20.25 -6.11
C ASN A 140 -18.63 20.08 -5.44
N THR A 141 -18.60 19.24 -4.44
CA THR A 141 -17.40 18.83 -3.73
C THR A 141 -17.19 17.35 -4.00
N LEU A 142 -16.01 16.97 -4.45
CA LEU A 142 -15.61 15.59 -4.66
C LEU A 142 -14.56 15.23 -3.61
N VAL A 143 -14.85 14.24 -2.79
CA VAL A 143 -13.92 13.72 -1.78
C VAL A 143 -13.38 12.38 -2.27
N LEU A 144 -12.06 12.28 -2.41
CA LEU A 144 -11.39 11.07 -2.86
C LEU A 144 -10.32 10.65 -1.85
N ASN A 145 -10.13 9.35 -1.75
CA ASN A 145 -8.96 8.79 -1.08
C ASN A 145 -7.74 8.94 -2.01
N LEU A 146 -6.70 9.61 -1.56
CA LEU A 146 -5.51 9.86 -2.38
C LEU A 146 -4.74 8.59 -2.74
N SER A 147 -4.84 7.52 -1.95
CA SER A 147 -4.20 6.24 -2.28
C SER A 147 -4.76 5.59 -3.55
N THR A 148 -5.99 5.96 -3.97
CA THR A 148 -6.58 5.47 -5.22
C THR A 148 -6.24 6.35 -6.42
N VAL A 149 -5.65 7.53 -6.21
CA VAL A 149 -5.31 8.48 -7.26
C VAL A 149 -3.91 8.20 -7.79
N LEU A 150 -3.79 7.79 -9.05
CA LEU A 150 -2.53 7.48 -9.72
C LEU A 150 -1.80 8.74 -10.14
N TYR A 151 -2.50 9.58 -10.89
CA TYR A 151 -1.99 10.87 -11.34
C TYR A 151 -3.13 11.81 -11.74
N ILE A 152 -2.81 13.09 -11.83
CA ILE A 152 -3.72 14.17 -12.21
C ILE A 152 -3.15 14.87 -13.44
N GLU A 153 -3.95 15.10 -14.45
CA GLU A 153 -3.53 15.76 -15.68
C GLU A 153 -4.50 16.85 -16.11
N MET A 154 -3.95 18.01 -16.45
CA MET A 154 -4.72 19.10 -17.05
C MET A 154 -4.85 18.91 -18.55
N SER A 155 -6.07 18.89 -19.04
CA SER A 155 -6.40 18.92 -20.47
C SER A 155 -7.32 20.09 -20.74
N ASN A 156 -6.84 21.08 -21.48
CA ASN A 156 -7.53 22.36 -21.71
C ASN A 156 -7.83 23.09 -20.38
N HIS A 157 -9.09 23.08 -19.94
CA HIS A 157 -9.57 23.70 -18.70
C HIS A 157 -10.05 22.70 -17.66
N ASP A 158 -10.01 21.44 -17.99
CA ASP A 158 -10.48 20.35 -17.15
C ASP A 158 -9.29 19.61 -16.50
N MET A 159 -9.46 19.24 -15.26
CA MET A 159 -8.53 18.43 -14.50
C MET A 159 -9.02 16.98 -14.51
N ASN A 160 -8.29 16.10 -15.18
CA ASN A 160 -8.57 14.67 -15.20
C ASN A 160 -7.82 14.02 -14.03
N ILE A 161 -8.55 13.34 -13.16
CA ILE A 161 -8.04 12.58 -12.02
C ILE A 161 -8.12 11.11 -12.40
N TYR A 162 -6.97 10.53 -12.71
CA TYR A 162 -6.84 9.11 -13.05
C TYR A 162 -6.67 8.30 -11.78
N MET A 163 -7.56 7.35 -11.58
CA MET A 163 -7.61 6.49 -10.41
C MET A 163 -7.32 5.04 -10.80
N THR A 164 -7.21 4.15 -9.81
CA THR A 164 -6.99 2.71 -10.04
C THR A 164 -8.07 2.08 -10.91
N ASP A 165 -9.33 2.48 -10.73
CA ASP A 165 -10.49 1.86 -11.36
C ASP A 165 -11.31 2.83 -12.22
N ASP A 166 -11.03 4.15 -12.21
CA ASP A 166 -11.86 5.17 -12.85
C ASP A 166 -11.05 6.41 -13.29
N CYS A 167 -11.67 7.28 -14.02
CA CYS A 167 -11.15 8.61 -14.37
C CYS A 167 -12.24 9.65 -14.16
N LEU A 168 -11.99 10.62 -13.28
CA LEU A 168 -12.95 11.68 -12.97
C LEU A 168 -12.47 13.02 -13.51
N VAL A 169 -13.42 13.83 -13.96
CA VAL A 169 -13.14 15.18 -14.49
C VAL A 169 -13.67 16.22 -13.51
N VAL A 170 -12.79 17.12 -13.08
CA VAL A 170 -13.16 18.24 -12.21
C VAL A 170 -12.63 19.56 -12.76
N ARG A 171 -13.25 20.68 -12.36
CA ARG A 171 -12.78 22.04 -12.69
C ARG A 171 -12.15 22.68 -11.48
N ASP A 172 -10.85 22.46 -11.32
CA ASP A 172 -10.06 23.04 -10.25
C ASP A 172 -8.75 23.62 -10.80
N LYS A 173 -8.06 24.44 -9.98
CA LYS A 173 -6.79 25.04 -10.39
C LYS A 173 -5.65 24.10 -10.00
N ILE A 174 -4.87 23.64 -10.97
CA ILE A 174 -3.75 22.75 -10.73
C ILE A 174 -2.73 23.35 -9.73
N SER A 175 -2.53 24.67 -9.75
CA SER A 175 -1.61 25.35 -8.82
C SER A 175 -2.04 25.28 -7.35
N ARG A 176 -3.37 25.19 -7.08
CA ARG A 176 -3.88 24.95 -5.74
C ARG A 176 -3.65 23.50 -5.34
N VAL A 177 -4.09 22.59 -6.21
CA VAL A 177 -3.99 21.14 -5.98
C VAL A 177 -2.54 20.72 -5.82
N GLU A 178 -1.63 21.22 -6.67
CA GLU A 178 -0.17 20.99 -6.57
C GLU A 178 0.38 21.35 -5.19
N LYS A 179 0.08 22.56 -4.72
CA LYS A 179 0.57 23.07 -3.43
C LYS A 179 0.07 22.23 -2.25
N GLU A 180 -1.20 21.82 -2.30
CA GLU A 180 -1.84 21.05 -1.23
C GLU A 180 -1.43 19.56 -1.26
N LEU A 181 -1.20 18.99 -2.45
CA LEU A 181 -0.86 17.58 -2.62
C LEU A 181 0.66 17.30 -2.54
N ALA A 182 1.51 18.31 -2.66
CA ALA A 182 2.95 18.14 -2.52
C ALA A 182 3.33 17.49 -1.17
N ALA A 183 2.73 17.97 -0.07
CA ALA A 183 2.92 17.39 1.27
C ALA A 183 2.23 16.03 1.48
N LYS A 184 1.49 15.54 0.48
CA LYS A 184 0.71 14.28 0.51
C LYS A 184 1.24 13.25 -0.49
N GLY A 185 2.51 13.35 -0.85
CA GLY A 185 3.17 12.37 -1.71
C GLY A 185 2.97 12.57 -3.21
N PHE A 186 2.53 13.75 -3.67
CA PHE A 186 2.45 14.04 -5.11
C PHE A 186 3.60 14.90 -5.58
N VAL A 187 4.14 14.58 -6.76
CA VAL A 187 5.21 15.33 -7.42
C VAL A 187 4.77 15.84 -8.78
N LYS A 188 5.15 17.08 -9.11
CA LYS A 188 4.88 17.69 -10.41
C LYS A 188 5.97 17.34 -11.42
N ILE A 189 5.64 16.52 -12.41
CA ILE A 189 6.60 16.04 -13.43
C ILE A 189 6.69 16.96 -14.65
N ASN A 190 5.63 17.71 -14.96
CA ASN A 190 5.58 18.71 -16.05
C ASN A 190 4.56 19.81 -15.73
N ARG A 191 4.31 20.72 -16.68
CA ARG A 191 3.38 21.85 -16.46
C ARG A 191 1.92 21.45 -16.20
N SER A 192 1.51 20.26 -16.65
CA SER A 192 0.11 19.81 -16.61
C SER A 192 -0.12 18.54 -15.77
N SER A 193 0.93 17.88 -15.31
CA SER A 193 0.79 16.56 -14.66
C SER A 193 1.40 16.53 -13.26
N LEU A 194 0.61 16.04 -12.30
CA LEU A 194 0.99 15.68 -10.93
C LEU A 194 0.88 14.16 -10.80
N VAL A 195 1.90 13.53 -10.25
CA VAL A 195 1.95 12.07 -10.07
C VAL A 195 2.01 11.73 -8.59
N ASN A 196 1.22 10.77 -8.17
CA ASN A 196 1.33 10.20 -6.85
C ASN A 196 2.57 9.30 -6.77
N MET A 197 3.51 9.65 -5.91
CA MET A 197 4.80 8.93 -5.77
C MET A 197 4.61 7.49 -5.26
N GLU A 198 3.50 7.20 -4.59
CA GLU A 198 3.15 5.86 -4.15
C GLU A 198 3.02 4.88 -5.33
N HIS A 199 2.49 5.35 -6.46
CA HIS A 199 2.24 4.54 -7.66
C HIS A 199 3.40 4.55 -8.67
N ILE A 200 4.51 5.26 -8.40
CA ILE A 200 5.67 5.23 -9.29
C ILE A 200 6.40 3.90 -9.17
N VAL A 201 6.53 3.22 -10.30
CA VAL A 201 7.26 1.94 -10.42
C VAL A 201 8.70 2.16 -10.80
N ASN A 202 8.93 3.09 -11.73
CA ASN A 202 10.25 3.37 -12.29
C ASN A 202 10.29 4.78 -12.89
N ILE A 203 11.48 5.36 -12.90
CA ILE A 203 11.78 6.61 -13.62
C ILE A 203 12.96 6.31 -14.54
N LYS A 204 12.74 6.40 -15.84
CA LYS A 204 13.74 6.08 -16.85
C LYS A 204 13.57 6.96 -18.09
N ASP A 205 14.66 7.51 -18.63
CA ASP A 205 14.71 8.24 -19.91
C ASP A 205 13.62 9.33 -20.02
N ASP A 206 13.51 10.22 -19.03
CA ASP A 206 12.48 11.26 -18.95
C ASP A 206 11.02 10.73 -18.88
N GLU A 207 10.82 9.46 -18.59
CA GLU A 207 9.52 8.87 -18.34
C GLU A 207 9.35 8.44 -16.87
N VAL A 208 8.19 8.75 -16.29
CA VAL A 208 7.69 8.14 -15.06
C VAL A 208 6.75 7.00 -15.46
N ILE A 209 7.03 5.81 -14.94
CA ILE A 209 6.21 4.61 -15.18
C ILE A 209 5.37 4.35 -13.94
N ILE A 210 4.04 4.31 -14.13
CA ILE A 210 3.05 4.04 -13.09
C ILE A 210 2.74 2.54 -13.01
N ASP A 211 2.28 2.06 -11.88
CA ASP A 211 2.01 0.64 -11.60
C ASP A 211 0.97 0.00 -12.52
N ASN A 212 0.05 0.81 -13.09
CA ASN A 212 -0.89 0.35 -14.12
C ASN A 212 -0.27 0.30 -15.54
N GLY A 213 1.04 0.55 -15.68
CA GLY A 213 1.76 0.56 -16.95
C GLY A 213 1.74 1.89 -17.72
N THR A 214 1.02 2.90 -17.22
CA THR A 214 1.01 4.25 -17.84
C THR A 214 2.40 4.88 -17.79
N LYS A 215 2.78 5.54 -18.89
CA LYS A 215 4.03 6.30 -19.02
C LYS A 215 3.72 7.78 -19.14
N LEU A 216 4.32 8.58 -18.28
CA LEU A 216 4.14 10.03 -18.23
C LEU A 216 5.48 10.72 -18.42
N TYR A 217 5.54 11.75 -19.28
CA TYR A 217 6.78 12.41 -19.64
C TYR A 217 7.14 13.52 -18.65
N ILE A 218 8.41 13.51 -18.23
CA ILE A 218 9.05 14.59 -17.49
C ILE A 218 9.47 15.67 -18.47
N THR A 219 9.18 16.93 -18.17
CA THR A 219 9.64 18.04 -19.01
C THR A 219 10.60 18.96 -18.26
N GLY A 220 11.63 19.45 -18.98
CA GLY A 220 12.68 20.28 -18.41
C GLY A 220 13.69 19.47 -17.59
N ASN A 221 14.69 20.15 -17.01
CA ASN A 221 15.76 19.51 -16.22
C ASN A 221 15.27 19.12 -14.80
N LYS A 222 14.13 18.41 -14.70
CA LYS A 222 13.51 18.05 -13.42
C LYS A 222 13.73 16.60 -13.00
N GLN A 223 14.30 15.79 -13.87
CA GLN A 223 14.41 14.34 -13.62
C GLN A 223 15.15 14.03 -12.30
N GLU A 224 16.33 14.67 -12.10
CA GLU A 224 17.13 14.45 -10.88
C GLU A 224 16.36 14.86 -9.61
N MET A 225 15.62 15.98 -9.65
CA MET A 225 14.79 16.43 -8.53
C MET A 225 13.69 15.42 -8.24
N ILE A 226 12.98 14.96 -9.27
CA ILE A 226 11.88 14.00 -9.13
C ILE A 226 12.39 12.65 -8.58
N ILE A 227 13.55 12.18 -9.07
CA ILE A 227 14.19 10.95 -8.55
C ILE A 227 14.54 11.11 -7.07
N ARG A 228 15.13 12.24 -6.68
CA ARG A 228 15.48 12.51 -5.28
C ARG A 228 14.23 12.57 -4.40
N ASP A 229 13.19 13.28 -4.82
CA ASP A 229 11.95 13.43 -4.06
C ASP A 229 11.25 12.07 -3.92
N TRP A 230 11.22 11.26 -4.97
CA TRP A 230 10.69 9.90 -4.94
C TRP A 230 11.51 8.97 -4.04
N GLN A 231 12.85 9.05 -4.09
CA GLN A 231 13.71 8.28 -3.18
C GLN A 231 13.48 8.67 -1.71
N ALA A 232 13.36 9.97 -1.42
CA ALA A 232 13.03 10.45 -0.08
C ALA A 232 11.67 9.93 0.39
N TYR A 233 10.67 9.97 -0.47
CA TYR A 233 9.33 9.42 -0.19
C TYR A 233 9.40 7.91 0.15
N ILE A 234 10.10 7.10 -0.67
CA ILE A 234 10.25 5.65 -0.43
C ILE A 234 10.98 5.37 0.90
N MET A 235 11.96 6.20 1.26
CA MET A 235 12.75 6.04 2.49
C MET A 235 12.02 6.56 3.75
N GLY A 236 10.81 7.15 3.61
CA GLY A 236 10.07 7.75 4.71
C GLY A 236 10.67 9.08 5.19
N TYR A 237 11.55 9.69 4.41
CA TYR A 237 12.08 11.03 4.63
C TYR A 237 11.26 12.06 3.84
N SER A 238 9.96 12.16 4.09
CA SER A 238 9.24 13.37 3.72
C SER A 238 9.64 14.45 4.73
N GLU A 239 10.31 15.48 4.26
CA GLU A 239 10.63 16.66 5.08
C GLU A 239 9.34 17.18 5.72
N GLN A 240 9.34 17.26 7.05
CA GLN A 240 8.32 17.92 7.84
C GLN A 240 8.31 19.42 7.58
#